data_87223d3339ea13eb2b67e715c4a5924d
#
_entry.id   87223d3339ea13eb2b67e715c4a5924d
#
_cell.length_a   1.000
_cell.length_b   1.000
_cell.length_c   1.000
_cell.angle_alpha   90.00
_cell.angle_beta   90.00
_cell.angle_gamma   90.00
#
_symmetry.space_group_name_H-M   'P 1'
#
loop_
_entity.id
_entity.type
_entity.pdbx_description
1 polymer ?
#
loop_
_entity_poly.entity_id
_entity_poly.type
_entity_poly.pdbx_seq_one_letter_code
_entity_poly.pdbx_strand_id
1 'polypeptide(L)'
;ANAGEAFTRLPNHLVVTHVLRPEYFDYPADLARLPAVSRAMRDLVAETGLRFEELDEDEAVELGCVSAVQRMQRQGRLSRKEYLCLAAASVGNLVKLKEFRENGCPWDKWTCAYAAKNGYLEVLQWARANGCPWDSNTCSGAARDGLLEVLQWARANGCPWNVDTCYQAVGSGHLKVLLWARANGCPRDKNELHIVALNGQVAMMRALIESGADVNKAGD
;
A
#
# COMPACT_ATOMS: atom_id res chain seq x y z
N ALA A 1 -10.59 19.07 -26.89
CA ALA A 1 -10.56 17.83 -27.68
C ALA A 1 -10.68 16.66 -26.72
N ASN A 2 -11.73 15.85 -26.86
CA ASN A 2 -12.00 14.71 -25.98
C ASN A 2 -10.92 13.64 -26.25
N ALA A 3 -10.29 13.13 -25.21
CA ALA A 3 -9.29 12.03 -25.33
C ALA A 3 -9.83 10.82 -26.13
N GLY A 4 -11.16 10.62 -26.14
CA GLY A 4 -11.83 9.58 -26.91
C GLY A 4 -11.75 9.75 -28.43
N GLU A 5 -11.59 10.98 -28.94
CA GLU A 5 -11.48 11.21 -30.38
C GLU A 5 -10.07 10.95 -30.95
N ALA A 6 -9.04 11.03 -30.12
CA ALA A 6 -7.65 10.82 -30.53
C ALA A 6 -7.37 9.34 -30.87
N PHE A 7 -8.03 8.41 -30.18
CA PHE A 7 -7.83 6.96 -30.37
C PHE A 7 -8.59 6.39 -31.57
N THR A 8 -9.71 7.02 -31.99
CA THR A 8 -10.50 6.55 -33.15
C THR A 8 -9.79 6.75 -34.50
N ARG A 9 -8.67 7.46 -34.54
CA ARG A 9 -7.89 7.73 -35.76
C ARG A 9 -6.65 6.84 -35.92
N LEU A 10 -6.29 6.07 -34.90
CA LEU A 10 -5.15 5.17 -34.98
C LEU A 10 -5.62 3.76 -35.40
N PRO A 11 -4.90 3.10 -36.34
CA PRO A 11 -5.16 1.71 -36.64
C PRO A 11 -5.08 0.83 -35.38
N ASN A 12 -6.02 -0.13 -35.24
CA ASN A 12 -6.14 -0.97 -34.05
C ASN A 12 -4.82 -1.63 -33.64
N HIS A 13 -4.01 -2.10 -34.61
CA HIS A 13 -2.72 -2.72 -34.34
C HIS A 13 -1.71 -1.77 -33.71
N LEU A 14 -1.75 -0.45 -34.04
CA LEU A 14 -0.87 0.55 -33.44
C LEU A 14 -1.29 0.91 -32.00
N VAL A 15 -2.60 0.91 -31.72
CA VAL A 15 -3.11 1.11 -30.37
C VAL A 15 -2.72 -0.06 -29.48
N VAL A 16 -2.87 -1.28 -29.98
CA VAL A 16 -2.51 -2.51 -29.25
C VAL A 16 -1.00 -2.60 -29.00
N THR A 17 -0.19 -2.34 -30.04
CA THR A 17 1.26 -2.56 -29.94
C THR A 17 2.01 -1.39 -29.30
N HIS A 18 1.46 -0.18 -29.28
CA HIS A 18 2.16 1.02 -28.81
C HIS A 18 1.48 1.74 -27.65
N VAL A 19 0.17 1.58 -27.46
CA VAL A 19 -0.58 2.27 -26.41
C VAL A 19 -1.00 1.31 -25.29
N LEU A 20 -1.37 0.08 -25.64
CA LEU A 20 -1.81 -0.94 -24.67
C LEU A 20 -0.69 -1.92 -24.31
N ARG A 21 0.56 -1.52 -24.42
CA ARG A 21 1.66 -2.36 -23.95
C ARG A 21 1.62 -2.51 -22.43
N PRO A 22 1.80 -3.74 -21.91
CA PRO A 22 1.81 -3.98 -20.46
C PRO A 22 2.81 -3.09 -19.71
N GLU A 23 3.90 -2.70 -20.37
CA GLU A 23 4.93 -1.80 -19.82
C GLU A 23 4.50 -0.35 -19.57
N TYR A 24 3.35 0.10 -20.15
CA TYR A 24 2.79 1.43 -19.92
C TYR A 24 1.70 1.47 -18.86
N PHE A 25 1.36 0.31 -18.32
CA PHE A 25 0.38 0.18 -17.25
C PHE A 25 1.12 -0.41 -16.05
N ASP A 26 1.41 0.41 -15.08
CA ASP A 26 2.10 -0.01 -13.86
C ASP A 26 1.31 -1.07 -13.09
N TYR A 27 0.00 -1.19 -13.39
CA TYR A 27 -0.89 -2.13 -12.71
C TYR A 27 -1.98 -2.71 -13.64
N PRO A 28 -2.33 -4.01 -13.48
CA PRO A 28 -3.47 -4.64 -14.16
C PRO A 28 -4.81 -3.90 -13.96
N ALA A 29 -4.92 -3.14 -12.87
CA ALA A 29 -6.06 -2.30 -12.54
C ALA A 29 -6.32 -1.16 -13.54
N ASP A 30 -5.28 -0.64 -14.17
CA ASP A 30 -5.43 0.41 -15.19
C ASP A 30 -6.02 -0.17 -16.47
N LEU A 31 -5.65 -1.40 -16.81
CA LEU A 31 -6.28 -2.16 -17.90
C LEU A 31 -7.76 -2.46 -17.60
N ALA A 32 -8.10 -2.79 -16.34
CA ALA A 32 -9.48 -3.03 -15.94
C ALA A 32 -10.39 -1.78 -15.99
N ARG A 33 -9.81 -0.57 -16.03
CA ARG A 33 -10.53 0.70 -16.21
C ARG A 33 -10.85 1.00 -17.69
N LEU A 34 -10.06 0.48 -18.62
CA LEU A 34 -10.22 0.74 -20.06
C LEU A 34 -11.61 0.34 -20.59
N PRO A 35 -12.20 -0.83 -20.24
CA PRO A 35 -13.55 -1.19 -20.68
C PRO A 35 -14.66 -0.29 -20.14
N ALA A 36 -14.41 0.43 -19.04
CA ALA A 36 -15.37 1.39 -18.49
C ALA A 36 -15.40 2.71 -19.26
N VAL A 37 -14.36 3.00 -20.06
CA VAL A 37 -14.19 4.29 -20.76
C VAL A 37 -14.96 4.32 -22.07
N SER A 38 -15.00 3.23 -22.85
CA SER A 38 -15.82 3.17 -24.06
C SER A 38 -16.06 1.73 -24.54
N ARG A 39 -17.15 1.56 -25.34
CA ARG A 39 -17.46 0.26 -25.96
C ARG A 39 -16.35 -0.14 -26.95
N ALA A 40 -15.82 0.83 -27.71
CA ALA A 40 -14.71 0.61 -28.64
C ALA A 40 -13.44 0.12 -27.96
N MET A 41 -13.14 0.60 -26.76
CA MET A 41 -12.00 0.13 -25.96
C MET A 41 -12.18 -1.32 -25.49
N ARG A 42 -13.40 -1.73 -25.15
CA ARG A 42 -13.68 -3.14 -24.78
C ARG A 42 -13.46 -4.09 -25.96
N ASP A 43 -13.94 -3.69 -27.12
CA ASP A 43 -13.81 -4.47 -28.35
C ASP A 43 -12.33 -4.60 -28.74
N LEU A 44 -11.57 -3.51 -28.61
CA LEU A 44 -10.14 -3.47 -28.87
C LEU A 44 -9.34 -4.39 -27.96
N VAL A 45 -9.67 -4.39 -26.67
CA VAL A 45 -9.03 -5.28 -25.69
C VAL A 45 -9.41 -6.73 -25.95
N ALA A 46 -10.66 -7.01 -26.32
CA ALA A 46 -11.09 -8.35 -26.69
C ALA A 46 -10.34 -8.89 -27.93
N GLU A 47 -10.04 -8.02 -28.91
CA GLU A 47 -9.24 -8.37 -30.10
C GLU A 47 -7.78 -8.68 -29.75
N THR A 48 -7.23 -8.16 -28.65
CA THR A 48 -5.84 -8.44 -28.24
C THR A 48 -5.65 -9.83 -27.66
N GLY A 49 -6.72 -10.54 -27.32
CA GLY A 49 -6.66 -11.79 -26.58
C GLY A 49 -6.19 -11.64 -25.12
N LEU A 50 -5.93 -10.42 -24.67
CA LEU A 50 -5.66 -10.11 -23.27
C LEU A 50 -6.93 -10.43 -22.48
N ARG A 51 -6.93 -11.52 -21.76
CA ARG A 51 -7.96 -11.81 -20.77
C ARG A 51 -7.70 -10.86 -19.61
N PHE A 52 -8.68 -10.02 -19.29
CA PHE A 52 -8.73 -9.43 -17.96
C PHE A 52 -8.95 -10.60 -17.01
N GLU A 53 -7.90 -11.01 -16.34
CA GLU A 53 -8.10 -11.77 -15.12
C GLU A 53 -8.88 -10.81 -14.22
N GLU A 54 -10.10 -11.19 -13.86
CA GLU A 54 -10.83 -10.42 -12.87
C GLU A 54 -9.97 -10.45 -11.62
N LEU A 55 -9.50 -9.26 -11.19
CA LEU A 55 -8.78 -9.14 -9.94
C LEU A 55 -9.58 -9.87 -8.87
N ASP A 56 -8.91 -10.68 -8.08
CA ASP A 56 -9.52 -11.19 -6.87
C ASP A 56 -9.70 -10.05 -5.85
N GLU A 57 -10.37 -10.32 -4.76
CA GLU A 57 -10.69 -9.25 -3.81
C GLU A 57 -9.46 -8.72 -3.08
N ASP A 58 -8.46 -9.56 -2.80
CA ASP A 58 -7.22 -9.16 -2.14
C ASP A 58 -6.34 -8.32 -3.07
N GLU A 59 -6.19 -8.73 -4.32
CA GLU A 59 -5.50 -7.95 -5.36
C GLU A 59 -6.17 -6.60 -5.60
N ALA A 60 -7.51 -6.56 -5.69
CA ALA A 60 -8.25 -5.32 -5.88
C ALA A 60 -8.06 -4.34 -4.70
N VAL A 61 -7.92 -4.86 -3.49
CA VAL A 61 -7.65 -4.08 -2.28
C VAL A 61 -6.20 -3.60 -2.26
N GLU A 62 -5.23 -4.47 -2.52
CA GLU A 62 -3.80 -4.11 -2.53
C GLU A 62 -3.48 -3.04 -3.57
N LEU A 63 -4.07 -3.15 -4.75
CA LEU A 63 -3.96 -2.17 -5.82
C LEU A 63 -4.85 -0.93 -5.61
N GLY A 64 -5.65 -0.90 -4.53
CA GLY A 64 -6.55 0.21 -4.22
C GLY A 64 -7.65 0.45 -5.25
N CYS A 65 -8.06 -0.59 -5.96
CA CYS A 65 -9.10 -0.52 -6.99
C CYS A 65 -10.50 -0.41 -6.37
N VAL A 66 -10.80 0.72 -5.73
CA VAL A 66 -12.07 0.98 -5.04
C VAL A 66 -13.29 0.64 -5.90
N SER A 67 -13.26 0.97 -7.20
CA SER A 67 -14.35 0.66 -8.13
C SER A 67 -14.55 -0.83 -8.37
N ALA A 68 -13.46 -1.63 -8.38
CA ALA A 68 -13.53 -3.08 -8.49
C ALA A 68 -14.14 -3.68 -7.21
N VAL A 69 -13.67 -3.27 -6.04
CA VAL A 69 -14.21 -3.70 -4.74
C VAL A 69 -15.69 -3.35 -4.59
N GLN A 70 -16.11 -2.14 -5.00
CA GLN A 70 -17.52 -1.75 -5.01
C GLN A 70 -18.36 -2.62 -5.96
N ARG A 71 -17.82 -2.98 -7.13
CA ARG A 71 -18.51 -3.86 -8.07
C ARG A 71 -18.69 -5.25 -7.47
N MET A 72 -17.64 -5.82 -6.85
CA MET A 72 -17.71 -7.11 -6.16
C MET A 72 -18.76 -7.08 -5.04
N GLN A 73 -18.83 -5.99 -4.28
CA GLN A 73 -19.88 -5.81 -3.26
C GLN A 73 -21.29 -5.86 -3.86
N ARG A 74 -21.52 -5.10 -4.97
CA ARG A 74 -22.84 -5.08 -5.64
C ARG A 74 -23.25 -6.44 -6.19
N GLN A 75 -22.27 -7.24 -6.58
CA GLN A 75 -22.45 -8.60 -7.09
C GLN A 75 -22.60 -9.65 -5.96
N GLY A 76 -22.46 -9.25 -4.70
CA GLY A 76 -22.47 -10.17 -3.56
C GLY A 76 -21.25 -11.10 -3.48
N ARG A 77 -20.18 -10.78 -4.20
CA ARG A 77 -18.92 -11.57 -4.29
C ARG A 77 -17.87 -11.16 -3.27
N LEU A 78 -18.05 -10.03 -2.58
CA LEU A 78 -17.09 -9.53 -1.59
C LEU A 78 -17.23 -10.35 -0.29
N SER A 79 -16.15 -11.04 0.10
CA SER A 79 -16.14 -11.88 1.31
C SER A 79 -16.14 -11.03 2.58
N ARG A 80 -15.45 -9.88 2.53
CA ARG A 80 -15.26 -8.99 3.68
C ARG A 80 -15.67 -7.55 3.35
N LYS A 81 -16.67 -7.05 4.07
CA LYS A 81 -17.18 -5.67 3.87
C LYS A 81 -16.16 -4.60 4.24
N GLU A 82 -15.20 -4.91 5.12
CA GLU A 82 -14.09 -4.05 5.52
C GLU A 82 -13.22 -3.63 4.34
N TYR A 83 -13.17 -4.43 3.28
CA TYR A 83 -12.34 -4.18 2.10
C TYR A 83 -12.68 -2.89 1.37
N LEU A 84 -13.90 -2.37 1.49
CA LEU A 84 -14.24 -1.05 0.95
C LEU A 84 -13.47 0.09 1.63
N CYS A 85 -13.46 0.08 2.96
CA CYS A 85 -12.72 1.06 3.74
C CYS A 85 -11.20 0.89 3.54
N LEU A 86 -10.74 -0.36 3.48
CA LEU A 86 -9.35 -0.71 3.27
C LEU A 86 -8.85 -0.21 1.91
N ALA A 87 -9.57 -0.51 0.81
CA ALA A 87 -9.23 -0.04 -0.53
C ALA A 87 -9.24 1.49 -0.65
N ALA A 88 -10.18 2.18 0.00
CA ALA A 88 -10.18 3.63 0.02
C ALA A 88 -8.97 4.20 0.79
N ALA A 89 -8.60 3.58 1.90
CA ALA A 89 -7.46 3.98 2.72
C ALA A 89 -6.12 3.71 2.04
N SER A 90 -6.01 2.60 1.29
CA SER A 90 -4.77 2.21 0.60
C SER A 90 -4.36 3.15 -0.54
N VAL A 91 -5.30 3.94 -1.06
CA VAL A 91 -5.05 4.97 -2.09
C VAL A 91 -5.25 6.41 -1.61
N GLY A 92 -5.42 6.61 -0.30
CA GLY A 92 -5.57 7.94 0.26
C GLY A 92 -6.92 8.62 -0.04
N ASN A 93 -7.93 7.88 -0.48
CA ASN A 93 -9.21 8.45 -0.87
C ASN A 93 -10.11 8.72 0.35
N LEU A 94 -9.81 9.81 1.05
CA LEU A 94 -10.54 10.23 2.25
C LEU A 94 -12.03 10.46 1.99
N VAL A 95 -12.38 10.98 0.81
CA VAL A 95 -13.78 11.23 0.45
C VAL A 95 -14.57 9.92 0.40
N LYS A 96 -14.03 8.91 -0.29
CA LYS A 96 -14.66 7.59 -0.37
C LYS A 96 -14.67 6.86 0.97
N LEU A 97 -13.62 7.01 1.77
CA LEU A 97 -13.58 6.43 3.10
C LEU A 97 -14.70 6.99 3.99
N LYS A 98 -14.92 8.32 3.96
CA LYS A 98 -16.03 8.98 4.67
C LYS A 98 -17.37 8.47 4.19
N GLU A 99 -17.61 8.45 2.87
CA GLU A 99 -18.84 7.94 2.25
C GLU A 99 -19.14 6.49 2.70
N PHE A 100 -18.14 5.61 2.70
CA PHE A 100 -18.33 4.22 3.14
C PHE A 100 -18.69 4.12 4.62
N ARG A 101 -18.07 4.95 5.46
CA ARG A 101 -18.37 4.97 6.90
C ARG A 101 -19.76 5.53 7.20
N GLU A 102 -20.19 6.56 6.51
CA GLU A 102 -21.55 7.12 6.59
C GLU A 102 -22.60 6.07 6.18
N ASN A 103 -22.29 5.22 5.20
CA ASN A 103 -23.12 4.10 4.78
C ASN A 103 -22.99 2.84 5.66
N GLY A 104 -22.32 2.94 6.83
CA GLY A 104 -22.22 1.86 7.80
C GLY A 104 -21.23 0.75 7.41
N CYS A 105 -20.36 0.94 6.40
CA CYS A 105 -19.34 -0.05 6.08
C CYS A 105 -18.40 -0.23 7.27
N PRO A 106 -18.14 -1.47 7.70
CA PRO A 106 -17.19 -1.74 8.76
C PRO A 106 -15.76 -1.40 8.33
N TRP A 107 -14.89 -1.22 9.30
CA TRP A 107 -13.44 -1.15 9.14
C TRP A 107 -12.73 -1.93 10.22
N ASP A 108 -11.48 -2.24 9.99
CA ASP A 108 -10.63 -2.93 10.95
C ASP A 108 -9.25 -2.24 11.04
N LYS A 109 -8.35 -2.84 11.81
CA LYS A 109 -6.99 -2.34 12.01
C LYS A 109 -6.18 -2.20 10.72
N TRP A 110 -6.49 -2.96 9.68
CA TRP A 110 -5.82 -2.89 8.39
C TRP A 110 -6.10 -1.59 7.66
N THR A 111 -7.26 -0.96 7.88
CA THR A 111 -7.57 0.37 7.32
C THR A 111 -6.52 1.41 7.76
N CYS A 112 -6.17 1.44 9.06
CA CYS A 112 -5.10 2.30 9.56
C CYS A 112 -3.71 1.84 9.07
N ALA A 113 -3.44 0.54 9.04
CA ALA A 113 -2.15 0.01 8.63
C ALA A 113 -1.82 0.33 7.16
N TYR A 114 -2.78 0.19 6.25
CA TYR A 114 -2.60 0.52 4.84
C TYR A 114 -2.50 2.03 4.58
N ALA A 115 -3.29 2.85 5.29
CA ALA A 115 -3.12 4.29 5.23
C ALA A 115 -1.70 4.70 5.68
N ALA A 116 -1.20 4.11 6.76
CA ALA A 116 0.13 4.37 7.28
C ALA A 116 1.25 3.87 6.35
N LYS A 117 1.12 2.65 5.84
CA LYS A 117 2.05 2.03 4.89
C LYS A 117 2.23 2.88 3.63
N ASN A 118 1.14 3.44 3.11
CA ASN A 118 1.15 4.23 1.86
C ASN A 118 1.33 5.75 2.10
N GLY A 119 1.57 6.18 3.34
CA GLY A 119 1.89 7.58 3.66
C GLY A 119 0.70 8.53 3.73
N TYR A 120 -0.51 8.02 3.74
CA TYR A 120 -1.72 8.86 3.77
C TYR A 120 -2.05 9.32 5.20
N LEU A 121 -1.24 10.24 5.70
CA LEU A 121 -1.35 10.74 7.08
C LEU A 121 -2.72 11.33 7.38
N GLU A 122 -3.30 12.11 6.47
CA GLU A 122 -4.64 12.69 6.66
C GLU A 122 -5.73 11.63 6.82
N VAL A 123 -5.66 10.56 5.99
CA VAL A 123 -6.58 9.42 6.09
C VAL A 123 -6.41 8.70 7.42
N LEU A 124 -5.17 8.46 7.85
CA LEU A 124 -4.85 7.82 9.13
C LEU A 124 -5.37 8.67 10.30
N GLN A 125 -5.14 9.97 10.27
CA GLN A 125 -5.62 10.92 11.30
C GLN A 125 -7.14 10.89 11.41
N TRP A 126 -7.83 11.00 10.28
CA TRP A 126 -9.29 10.97 10.26
C TRP A 126 -9.83 9.62 10.74
N ALA A 127 -9.28 8.51 10.27
CA ALA A 127 -9.69 7.18 10.67
C ALA A 127 -9.57 7.01 12.20
N ARG A 128 -8.45 7.42 12.79
CA ARG A 128 -8.24 7.34 14.25
C ARG A 128 -9.19 8.24 15.03
N ALA A 129 -9.40 9.46 14.59
CA ALA A 129 -10.34 10.39 15.23
C ALA A 129 -11.78 9.83 15.22
N ASN A 130 -12.12 8.97 14.26
CA ASN A 130 -13.44 8.32 14.15
C ASN A 130 -13.46 6.88 14.68
N GLY A 131 -12.47 6.47 15.49
CA GLY A 131 -12.48 5.21 16.22
C GLY A 131 -12.04 3.98 15.44
N CYS A 132 -11.35 4.15 14.29
CA CYS A 132 -10.76 3.02 13.58
C CYS A 132 -9.71 2.34 14.47
N PRO A 133 -9.75 1.02 14.70
CA PRO A 133 -8.73 0.33 15.47
C PRO A 133 -7.38 0.37 14.74
N TRP A 134 -6.30 0.26 15.50
CA TRP A 134 -4.95 0.04 14.99
C TRP A 134 -4.15 -0.89 15.89
N ASP A 135 -3.03 -1.39 15.37
CA ASP A 135 -2.05 -2.19 16.13
C ASP A 135 -0.62 -1.86 15.66
N SER A 136 0.35 -2.67 16.06
CA SER A 136 1.75 -2.50 15.67
C SER A 136 2.00 -2.54 14.16
N ASN A 137 1.09 -3.14 13.37
CA ASN A 137 1.20 -3.14 11.90
C ASN A 137 1.15 -1.73 11.31
N THR A 138 0.45 -0.79 11.96
CA THR A 138 0.44 0.63 11.55
C THR A 138 1.83 1.24 11.63
N CYS A 139 2.55 0.99 12.74
CA CYS A 139 3.93 1.49 12.90
C CYS A 139 4.92 0.72 12.01
N SER A 140 4.79 -0.60 11.91
CA SER A 140 5.70 -1.41 11.09
C SER A 140 5.52 -1.13 9.59
N GLY A 141 4.28 -0.88 9.12
CA GLY A 141 4.00 -0.46 7.76
C GLY A 141 4.67 0.88 7.42
N ALA A 142 4.50 1.90 8.26
CA ALA A 142 5.17 3.19 8.08
C ALA A 142 6.71 3.07 8.11
N ALA A 143 7.23 2.20 8.96
CA ALA A 143 8.67 1.97 9.07
C ALA A 143 9.25 1.26 7.83
N ARG A 144 8.50 0.30 7.27
CA ARG A 144 8.86 -0.44 6.07
C ARG A 144 9.03 0.47 4.85
N ASP A 145 8.17 1.47 4.71
CA ASP A 145 8.17 2.36 3.56
C ASP A 145 8.87 3.71 3.86
N GLY A 146 9.59 3.78 4.99
CA GLY A 146 10.46 4.91 5.33
C GLY A 146 9.73 6.18 5.76
N LEU A 147 8.48 6.09 6.11
CA LEU A 147 7.56 7.20 6.35
C LEU A 147 7.68 7.72 7.79
N LEU A 148 8.79 8.42 8.06
CA LEU A 148 9.14 8.89 9.40
C LEU A 148 8.06 9.77 10.02
N GLU A 149 7.47 10.70 9.27
CA GLU A 149 6.43 11.60 9.77
C GLU A 149 5.18 10.83 10.23
N VAL A 150 4.74 9.85 9.42
CA VAL A 150 3.60 8.98 9.75
C VAL A 150 3.90 8.17 11.01
N LEU A 151 5.09 7.59 11.12
CA LEU A 151 5.51 6.84 12.30
C LEU A 151 5.57 7.72 13.55
N GLN A 152 6.11 8.92 13.43
CA GLN A 152 6.17 9.90 14.53
C GLN A 152 4.78 10.26 15.02
N TRP A 153 3.88 10.59 14.09
CA TRP A 153 2.51 10.91 14.43
C TRP A 153 1.78 9.72 15.10
N ALA A 154 1.91 8.52 14.53
CA ALA A 154 1.28 7.33 15.08
C ALA A 154 1.75 7.07 16.53
N ARG A 155 3.04 7.18 16.80
CA ARG A 155 3.60 6.99 18.14
C ARG A 155 3.16 8.09 19.12
N ALA A 156 3.15 9.34 18.70
CA ALA A 156 2.66 10.44 19.53
C ALA A 156 1.19 10.28 19.93
N ASN A 157 0.39 9.56 19.10
CA ASN A 157 -1.01 9.27 19.37
C ASN A 157 -1.25 7.87 19.97
N GLY A 158 -0.20 7.21 20.51
CA GLY A 158 -0.32 5.98 21.27
C GLY A 158 -0.42 4.69 20.44
N CYS A 159 -0.06 4.72 19.16
CA CYS A 159 0.00 3.50 18.36
C CYS A 159 1.06 2.55 18.96
N PRO A 160 0.74 1.28 19.22
CA PRO A 160 1.73 0.33 19.70
C PRO A 160 2.78 0.04 18.63
N TRP A 161 3.97 -0.33 19.04
CA TRP A 161 5.00 -0.89 18.19
C TRP A 161 5.68 -2.09 18.88
N ASN A 162 6.41 -2.86 18.10
CA ASN A 162 7.13 -4.04 18.56
C ASN A 162 8.47 -4.16 17.79
N VAL A 163 9.15 -5.27 17.92
CA VAL A 163 10.40 -5.57 17.21
C VAL A 163 10.27 -5.45 15.69
N ASP A 164 9.07 -5.77 15.13
CA ASP A 164 8.83 -5.70 13.69
C ASP A 164 8.98 -4.29 13.13
N THR A 165 8.70 -3.25 13.92
CA THR A 165 8.88 -1.87 13.48
C THR A 165 10.33 -1.57 13.13
N CYS A 166 11.27 -1.94 13.99
CA CYS A 166 12.70 -1.80 13.71
C CYS A 166 13.16 -2.78 12.62
N TYR A 167 12.67 -4.02 12.65
CA TYR A 167 12.98 -5.04 11.66
C TYR A 167 12.61 -4.58 10.23
N GLN A 168 11.43 -4.02 10.04
CA GLN A 168 10.98 -3.50 8.74
C GLN A 168 11.84 -2.31 8.28
N ALA A 169 12.17 -1.38 9.18
CA ALA A 169 13.05 -0.26 8.84
C ALA A 169 14.45 -0.74 8.40
N VAL A 170 14.98 -1.77 9.08
CA VAL A 170 16.25 -2.40 8.72
C VAL A 170 16.16 -3.12 7.39
N GLY A 171 15.17 -3.99 7.22
CA GLY A 171 14.99 -4.79 6.01
C GLY A 171 14.86 -3.94 4.75
N SER A 172 14.19 -2.80 4.86
CA SER A 172 13.95 -1.86 3.76
C SER A 172 15.01 -0.75 3.61
N GLY A 173 16.03 -0.70 4.48
CA GLY A 173 17.14 0.25 4.34
C GLY A 173 16.86 1.66 4.87
N HIS A 174 15.83 1.85 5.68
CA HIS A 174 15.40 3.17 6.16
C HIS A 174 16.12 3.59 7.44
N LEU A 175 17.42 3.95 7.31
CA LEU A 175 18.30 4.31 8.43
C LEU A 175 17.72 5.41 9.33
N LYS A 176 17.15 6.48 8.74
CA LYS A 176 16.58 7.59 9.52
C LYS A 176 15.43 7.13 10.42
N VAL A 177 14.57 6.27 9.89
CA VAL A 177 13.45 5.67 10.63
C VAL A 177 13.96 4.80 11.75
N LEU A 178 14.93 3.94 11.48
CA LEU A 178 15.55 3.06 12.47
C LEU A 178 16.17 3.85 13.63
N LEU A 179 17.00 4.85 13.32
CA LEU A 179 17.65 5.67 14.34
C LEU A 179 16.62 6.41 15.21
N TRP A 180 15.61 6.99 14.60
CA TRP A 180 14.54 7.64 15.35
C TRP A 180 13.77 6.65 16.23
N ALA A 181 13.36 5.49 15.67
CA ALA A 181 12.60 4.49 16.39
C ALA A 181 13.38 4.00 17.64
N ARG A 182 14.69 3.75 17.49
CA ARG A 182 15.56 3.35 18.61
C ARG A 182 15.70 4.43 19.66
N ALA A 183 15.93 5.68 19.26
CA ALA A 183 16.01 6.79 20.19
C ALA A 183 14.73 6.96 21.02
N ASN A 184 13.59 6.48 20.50
CA ASN A 184 12.28 6.52 21.15
C ASN A 184 11.85 5.18 21.78
N GLY A 185 12.78 4.23 21.97
CA GLY A 185 12.55 3.01 22.75
C GLY A 185 11.88 1.87 21.97
N CYS A 186 11.98 1.85 20.64
CA CYS A 186 11.53 0.69 19.87
C CYS A 186 12.39 -0.54 20.22
N PRO A 187 11.77 -1.70 20.50
CA PRO A 187 12.50 -2.93 20.80
C PRO A 187 13.46 -3.35 19.67
N ARG A 188 14.61 -3.90 20.04
CA ARG A 188 15.61 -4.37 19.08
C ARG A 188 15.31 -5.81 18.64
N ASP A 189 15.53 -6.10 17.36
CA ASP A 189 15.62 -7.47 16.87
C ASP A 189 17.06 -7.98 17.04
N LYS A 190 17.23 -9.18 17.54
CA LYS A 190 18.55 -9.82 17.72
C LYS A 190 19.27 -10.13 16.40
N ASN A 191 18.50 -10.27 15.31
CA ASN A 191 19.01 -10.64 13.98
C ASN A 191 19.27 -9.42 13.07
N GLU A 192 19.10 -8.19 13.56
CA GLU A 192 19.16 -6.99 12.72
C GLU A 192 20.52 -6.82 12.01
N LEU A 193 21.65 -7.14 12.66
CA LEU A 193 22.97 -7.11 12.02
C LEU A 193 23.08 -8.12 10.88
N HIS A 194 22.52 -9.31 11.06
CA HIS A 194 22.49 -10.34 10.03
C HIS A 194 21.70 -9.88 8.78
N ILE A 195 20.54 -9.26 8.97
CA ILE A 195 19.71 -8.75 7.89
C ILE A 195 20.44 -7.63 7.13
N VAL A 196 21.05 -6.71 7.87
CA VAL A 196 21.83 -5.61 7.28
C VAL A 196 23.01 -6.13 6.48
N ALA A 197 23.68 -7.19 6.96
CA ALA A 197 24.78 -7.84 6.25
C ALA A 197 24.30 -8.51 4.97
N LEU A 198 23.22 -9.27 5.02
CA LEU A 198 22.63 -9.92 3.85
C LEU A 198 22.21 -8.91 2.77
N ASN A 199 21.69 -7.75 3.17
CA ASN A 199 21.25 -6.70 2.26
C ASN A 199 22.38 -5.77 1.78
N GLY A 200 23.63 -5.97 2.26
CA GLY A 200 24.77 -5.14 1.90
C GLY A 200 24.67 -3.67 2.36
N GLN A 201 23.90 -3.38 3.38
CA GLN A 201 23.59 -2.03 3.86
C GLN A 201 24.70 -1.46 4.76
N VAL A 202 25.85 -1.12 4.19
CA VAL A 202 27.08 -0.72 4.94
C VAL A 202 26.85 0.46 5.88
N ALA A 203 26.13 1.50 5.45
CA ALA A 203 25.84 2.68 6.29
C ALA A 203 25.00 2.32 7.51
N MET A 204 24.01 1.44 7.33
CA MET A 204 23.18 0.95 8.41
C MET A 204 23.96 0.07 9.37
N MET A 205 24.84 -0.80 8.84
CA MET A 205 25.73 -1.62 9.64
C MET A 205 26.59 -0.77 10.58
N ARG A 206 27.23 0.27 10.06
CA ARG A 206 28.01 1.21 10.87
C ARG A 206 27.19 1.85 11.97
N ALA A 207 26.04 2.40 11.62
CA ALA A 207 25.14 3.04 12.59
C ALA A 207 24.67 2.08 13.70
N LEU A 208 24.43 0.82 13.35
CA LEU A 208 24.06 -0.22 14.31
C LEU A 208 25.20 -0.53 15.30
N ILE A 209 26.42 -0.69 14.78
CA ILE A 209 27.61 -0.93 15.59
C ILE A 209 27.88 0.26 16.51
N GLU A 210 27.86 1.48 15.99
CA GLU A 210 28.05 2.72 16.76
C GLU A 210 26.98 2.89 17.85
N SER A 211 25.76 2.41 17.62
CA SER A 211 24.67 2.41 18.60
C SER A 211 24.72 1.25 19.61
N GLY A 212 25.80 0.47 19.60
CA GLY A 212 26.07 -0.61 20.56
C GLY A 212 25.42 -1.95 20.22
N ALA A 213 25.22 -2.24 18.93
CA ALA A 213 24.87 -3.58 18.49
C ALA A 213 26.11 -4.51 18.63
N ASP A 214 25.91 -5.67 19.26
CA ASP A 214 26.98 -6.63 19.46
C ASP A 214 27.18 -7.47 18.18
N VAL A 215 28.31 -7.24 17.50
CA VAL A 215 28.67 -7.94 16.26
C VAL A 215 28.97 -9.44 16.49
N ASN A 216 29.21 -9.86 17.73
CA ASN A 216 29.54 -11.24 18.08
C ASN A 216 28.29 -12.05 18.50
N LYS A 217 27.16 -11.43 18.71
CA LYS A 217 25.87 -12.10 18.85
C LYS A 217 25.26 -12.37 17.46
N ALA A 218 25.93 -13.20 16.69
CA ALA A 218 25.29 -13.90 15.58
C ALA A 218 24.24 -14.84 16.19
N GLY A 219 23.02 -14.77 15.70
CA GLY A 219 21.87 -15.46 16.29
C GLY A 219 22.12 -16.95 16.52
N ASP A 220 21.88 -17.36 17.76
CA ASP A 220 21.59 -18.73 18.14
C ASP A 220 20.14 -19.06 17.70
#